data_3e93fbd412717fb46d8a9ded6e02983e
#
_entry.id   3e93fbd412717fb46d8a9ded6e02983e
#
_cell.length_a   1.000
_cell.length_b   1.000
_cell.length_c   1.000
_cell.angle_alpha   90.00
_cell.angle_beta   90.00
_cell.angle_gamma   90.00
#
_symmetry.space_group_name_H-M   'P 1'
#
loop_
_entity.id
_entity.type
_entity.pdbx_description
1 polymer ?
#
loop_
_entity_poly.entity_id
_entity_poly.type
_entity_poly.pdbx_seq_one_letter_code
_entity_poly.pdbx_strand_id
1 'polypeptide(L)'
;MAYFDNAATTYPKPEIVYQSMDQFQRHTGGSFGRGNYGFSSSAKSIVDDTRAALQQLLHCPAKQVIFEPSATISLNIIIQGIIEKGARNIYISPFEHNAVTRTLHHYETMGLGKVVELTVNKDLCYDIQRIRFQFDNTKPDLVIVSHASNVIGLVAPVEEIFTLAKEFHSLTLLDMAQTAGLVDCDIGKDIFDFAVFAGHKTLLGPTGI
;
A
#
# COMPACT_ATOMS: atom_id res chain seq x y z
N MET A 1 -18.34 -15.03 -20.82
CA MET A 1 -17.08 -14.29 -21.14
C MET A 1 -16.17 -14.46 -19.94
N ALA A 2 -14.90 -14.84 -20.13
CA ALA A 2 -13.94 -14.90 -19.04
C ALA A 2 -13.33 -13.51 -18.81
N TYR A 3 -13.12 -13.12 -17.53
CA TYR A 3 -12.49 -11.87 -17.15
C TYR A 3 -11.07 -12.15 -16.64
N PHE A 4 -10.06 -11.52 -17.26
CA PHE A 4 -8.64 -11.76 -16.99
C PHE A 4 -7.90 -10.51 -16.48
N ASP A 5 -8.62 -9.45 -16.07
CA ASP A 5 -8.02 -8.18 -15.66
C ASP A 5 -8.24 -7.89 -14.16
N ASN A 6 -8.13 -8.92 -13.31
CA ASN A 6 -8.29 -8.76 -11.86
C ASN A 6 -7.19 -7.88 -11.23
N ALA A 7 -6.05 -7.71 -11.88
CA ALA A 7 -5.00 -6.79 -11.44
C ALA A 7 -5.44 -5.32 -11.49
N ALA A 8 -6.36 -4.97 -12.39
CA ALA A 8 -6.98 -3.65 -12.45
C ALA A 8 -8.07 -3.49 -11.38
N THR A 9 -9.02 -4.43 -11.31
CA THR A 9 -10.05 -4.54 -10.28
C THR A 9 -10.64 -5.94 -10.31
N THR A 10 -11.05 -6.49 -9.19
CA THR A 10 -11.70 -7.80 -9.16
C THR A 10 -13.13 -7.73 -9.69
N TYR A 11 -13.47 -8.62 -10.64
CA TYR A 11 -14.80 -8.76 -11.20
C TYR A 11 -15.11 -10.22 -11.59
N PRO A 12 -16.34 -10.72 -11.32
CA PRO A 12 -17.38 -10.11 -10.52
C PRO A 12 -16.99 -10.07 -9.02
N LYS A 13 -17.62 -9.18 -8.28
CA LYS A 13 -17.49 -9.19 -6.82
C LYS A 13 -18.44 -10.23 -6.21
N PRO A 14 -18.16 -10.74 -5.00
CA PRO A 14 -19.11 -11.57 -4.28
C PRO A 14 -20.46 -10.86 -4.11
N GLU A 15 -21.56 -11.60 -4.24
CA GLU A 15 -22.92 -11.07 -4.15
C GLU A 15 -23.17 -10.30 -2.84
N ILE A 16 -22.59 -10.76 -1.74
CA ILE A 16 -22.70 -10.09 -0.44
C ILE A 16 -22.19 -8.64 -0.47
N VAL A 17 -21.20 -8.32 -1.32
CA VAL A 17 -20.67 -6.95 -1.47
C VAL A 17 -21.73 -6.04 -2.08
N TYR A 18 -22.41 -6.48 -3.14
CA TYR A 18 -23.50 -5.71 -3.76
C TYR A 18 -24.67 -5.52 -2.79
N GLN A 19 -25.08 -6.57 -2.10
CA GLN A 19 -26.16 -6.54 -1.12
C GLN A 19 -25.85 -5.60 0.05
N SER A 20 -24.63 -5.64 0.61
CA SER A 20 -24.21 -4.78 1.69
C SER A 20 -24.19 -3.30 1.29
N MET A 21 -23.72 -3.00 0.05
CA MET A 21 -23.75 -1.65 -0.49
C MET A 21 -25.18 -1.12 -0.64
N ASP A 22 -26.09 -1.93 -1.23
CA ASP A 22 -27.49 -1.55 -1.43
C ASP A 22 -28.19 -1.33 -0.09
N GLN A 23 -28.01 -2.24 0.87
CA GLN A 23 -28.55 -2.12 2.21
C GLN A 23 -28.05 -0.86 2.94
N PHE A 24 -26.75 -0.58 2.88
CA PHE A 24 -26.19 0.63 3.47
C PHE A 24 -26.81 1.88 2.87
N GLN A 25 -26.87 1.98 1.54
CA GLN A 25 -27.41 3.14 0.83
C GLN A 25 -28.89 3.38 1.16
N ARG A 26 -29.71 2.32 1.28
CA ARG A 26 -31.14 2.45 1.54
C ARG A 26 -31.49 2.68 3.00
N HIS A 27 -30.75 2.10 3.92
CA HIS A 27 -31.19 2.01 5.33
C HIS A 27 -30.26 2.71 6.31
N THR A 28 -29.01 2.98 5.95
CA THR A 28 -28.05 3.59 6.87
C THR A 28 -27.60 4.97 6.38
N GLY A 29 -27.12 5.10 5.19
CA GLY A 29 -26.81 6.34 4.44
C GLY A 29 -26.25 7.55 5.19
N GLY A 30 -26.00 7.41 6.48
CA GLY A 30 -25.58 8.48 7.37
C GLY A 30 -24.11 8.85 7.20
N SER A 31 -23.78 10.10 7.55
CA SER A 31 -22.40 10.58 7.46
C SER A 31 -21.58 10.08 8.64
N PHE A 32 -20.45 9.44 8.36
CA PHE A 32 -19.44 9.10 9.35
C PHE A 32 -18.85 10.38 9.97
N GLY A 33 -18.78 10.44 11.30
CA GLY A 33 -18.07 11.49 12.05
C GLY A 33 -18.76 12.83 12.17
N ARG A 34 -20.03 12.97 11.72
CA ARG A 34 -20.82 14.19 11.89
C ARG A 34 -22.11 13.92 12.66
N GLY A 35 -22.15 14.39 13.90
CA GLY A 35 -23.33 14.24 14.76
C GLY A 35 -23.36 12.94 15.57
N ASN A 36 -24.32 12.86 16.51
CA ASN A 36 -24.50 11.73 17.44
C ASN A 36 -25.92 11.20 17.32
N TYR A 37 -26.39 10.87 16.14
CA TYR A 37 -27.71 10.31 15.85
C TYR A 37 -27.60 8.91 15.26
N GLY A 38 -28.68 8.11 15.30
CA GLY A 38 -28.65 6.68 14.96
C GLY A 38 -27.94 6.31 13.65
N PHE A 39 -28.23 6.99 12.55
CA PHE A 39 -27.59 6.70 11.25
C PHE A 39 -26.09 7.03 11.25
N SER A 40 -25.67 8.10 11.93
CA SER A 40 -24.25 8.44 12.08
C SER A 40 -23.51 7.41 12.93
N SER A 41 -24.13 6.91 14.00
CA SER A 41 -23.57 5.85 14.84
C SER A 41 -23.43 4.53 14.08
N SER A 42 -24.41 4.18 13.25
CA SER A 42 -24.35 2.97 12.41
C SER A 42 -23.26 3.06 11.35
N ALA A 43 -23.11 4.21 10.69
CA ALA A 43 -22.00 4.44 9.74
C ALA A 43 -20.63 4.37 10.43
N LYS A 44 -20.52 4.92 11.65
CA LYS A 44 -19.30 4.83 12.46
C LYS A 44 -18.94 3.39 12.80
N SER A 45 -19.91 2.57 13.22
CA SER A 45 -19.68 1.15 13.53
C SER A 45 -19.11 0.41 12.32
N ILE A 46 -19.69 0.59 11.14
CA ILE A 46 -19.19 -0.07 9.90
C ILE A 46 -17.71 0.29 9.63
N VAL A 47 -17.36 1.56 9.80
CA VAL A 47 -15.96 2.00 9.58
C VAL A 47 -15.02 1.39 10.62
N ASP A 48 -15.42 1.39 11.90
CA ASP A 48 -14.60 0.87 12.99
C ASP A 48 -14.47 -0.66 12.89
N ASP A 49 -15.54 -1.38 12.55
CA ASP A 49 -15.54 -2.82 12.32
C ASP A 49 -14.65 -3.20 11.14
N THR A 50 -14.68 -2.39 10.07
CA THR A 50 -13.80 -2.58 8.90
C THR A 50 -12.34 -2.38 9.27
N ARG A 51 -12.00 -1.37 10.08
CA ARG A 51 -10.65 -1.16 10.60
C ARG A 51 -10.17 -2.36 11.40
N ALA A 52 -11.00 -2.84 12.33
CA ALA A 52 -10.66 -3.99 13.15
C ALA A 52 -10.45 -5.26 12.31
N ALA A 53 -11.30 -5.50 11.32
CA ALA A 53 -11.15 -6.63 10.39
C ALA A 53 -9.86 -6.55 9.57
N LEU A 54 -9.49 -5.36 9.07
CA LEU A 54 -8.24 -5.14 8.34
C LEU A 54 -7.03 -5.33 9.25
N GLN A 55 -7.05 -4.82 10.47
CA GLN A 55 -5.98 -5.01 11.45
C GLN A 55 -5.78 -6.49 11.79
N GLN A 56 -6.86 -7.25 11.89
CA GLN A 56 -6.80 -8.69 12.13
C GLN A 56 -6.25 -9.43 10.90
N LEU A 57 -6.77 -9.13 9.71
CA LEU A 57 -6.36 -9.77 8.44
C LEU A 57 -4.88 -9.57 8.13
N LEU A 58 -4.33 -8.41 8.46
CA LEU A 58 -2.96 -8.01 8.16
C LEU A 58 -2.02 -8.11 9.37
N HIS A 59 -2.47 -8.75 10.45
CA HIS A 59 -1.71 -9.00 11.69
C HIS A 59 -1.15 -7.73 12.35
N CYS A 60 -1.87 -6.59 12.26
CA CYS A 60 -1.36 -5.28 12.68
C CYS A 60 -2.26 -4.55 13.70
N PRO A 61 -2.60 -5.15 14.87
CA PRO A 61 -3.57 -4.57 15.80
C PRO A 61 -3.14 -3.20 16.38
N ALA A 62 -1.86 -2.89 16.37
CA ALA A 62 -1.30 -1.63 16.86
C ALA A 62 -1.17 -0.55 15.78
N LYS A 63 -1.36 -0.88 14.51
CA LYS A 63 -1.26 0.08 13.40
C LYS A 63 -2.58 0.82 13.19
N GLN A 64 -2.48 2.05 12.74
CA GLN A 64 -3.65 2.86 12.39
C GLN A 64 -4.08 2.58 10.94
N VAL A 65 -5.38 2.34 10.73
CA VAL A 65 -5.97 2.19 9.38
C VAL A 65 -6.64 3.50 8.98
N ILE A 66 -6.22 4.04 7.84
CA ILE A 66 -6.73 5.28 7.25
C ILE A 66 -7.38 4.94 5.91
N PHE A 67 -8.59 5.45 5.66
CA PHE A 67 -9.30 5.29 4.39
C PHE A 67 -9.06 6.49 3.50
N GLU A 68 -8.63 6.23 2.28
CA GLU A 68 -8.41 7.21 1.22
C GLU A 68 -9.15 6.77 -0.05
N PRO A 69 -9.47 7.68 -0.97
CA PRO A 69 -10.23 7.36 -2.17
C PRO A 69 -9.54 6.37 -3.13
N SER A 70 -8.23 6.19 -3.04
CA SER A 70 -7.48 5.20 -3.80
C SER A 70 -6.07 4.99 -3.25
N ALA A 71 -5.48 3.81 -3.54
CA ALA A 71 -4.07 3.54 -3.25
C ALA A 71 -3.12 4.58 -3.90
N THR A 72 -3.46 5.10 -5.09
CA THR A 72 -2.69 6.16 -5.75
C THR A 72 -2.61 7.42 -4.89
N ILE A 73 -3.73 7.86 -4.32
CA ILE A 73 -3.78 9.05 -3.44
C ILE A 73 -2.99 8.76 -2.17
N SER A 74 -3.16 7.60 -1.54
CA SER A 74 -2.42 7.21 -0.34
C SER A 74 -0.90 7.23 -0.57
N LEU A 75 -0.43 6.61 -1.66
CA LEU A 75 0.99 6.61 -2.05
C LEU A 75 1.52 8.03 -2.24
N ASN A 76 0.77 8.87 -2.96
CA ASN A 76 1.17 10.27 -3.19
C ASN A 76 1.29 11.06 -1.87
N ILE A 77 0.30 10.96 -0.98
CA ILE A 77 0.31 11.66 0.32
C ILE A 77 1.54 11.23 1.15
N ILE A 78 1.82 9.93 1.23
CA ILE A 78 2.94 9.41 2.02
C ILE A 78 4.27 9.86 1.41
N ILE A 79 4.48 9.66 0.11
CA ILE A 79 5.72 10.01 -0.59
C ILE A 79 5.99 11.51 -0.46
N GLN A 80 4.99 12.34 -0.77
CA GLN A 80 5.07 13.78 -0.64
C GLN A 80 5.43 14.19 0.78
N GLY A 81 4.69 13.70 1.78
CA GLY A 81 4.92 14.06 3.17
C GLY A 81 6.32 13.69 3.67
N ILE A 82 6.89 12.58 3.21
CA ILE A 82 8.25 12.14 3.59
C ILE A 82 9.31 13.02 2.90
N ILE A 83 9.13 13.35 1.62
CA ILE A 83 10.06 14.25 0.89
C ILE A 83 10.01 15.65 1.46
N GLU A 84 8.85 16.20 1.79
CA GLU A 84 8.69 17.51 2.42
C GLU A 84 9.34 17.58 3.81
N LYS A 85 9.39 16.44 4.52
CA LYS A 85 10.13 16.31 5.79
C LYS A 85 11.64 16.15 5.65
N GLY A 86 12.17 16.15 4.43
CA GLY A 86 13.59 16.19 4.17
C GLY A 86 14.23 14.92 3.62
N ALA A 87 13.47 13.86 3.34
CA ALA A 87 14.00 12.68 2.64
C ALA A 87 14.52 13.07 1.25
N ARG A 88 15.66 12.53 0.87
CA ARG A 88 16.33 12.84 -0.42
C ARG A 88 16.73 11.59 -1.20
N ASN A 89 17.16 10.53 -0.53
CA ASN A 89 17.59 9.29 -1.16
C ASN A 89 16.46 8.27 -1.08
N ILE A 90 15.73 8.09 -2.18
CA ILE A 90 14.57 7.22 -2.26
C ILE A 90 14.94 6.00 -3.11
N TYR A 91 14.89 4.83 -2.50
CA TYR A 91 15.10 3.57 -3.19
C TYR A 91 13.76 2.92 -3.51
N ILE A 92 13.62 2.43 -4.75
CA ILE A 92 12.39 1.81 -5.22
C ILE A 92 12.65 0.45 -5.83
N SER A 93 11.66 -0.42 -5.77
CA SER A 93 11.66 -1.63 -6.59
C SER A 93 11.63 -1.27 -8.09
N PRO A 94 12.31 -1.99 -8.97
CA PRO A 94 12.19 -1.80 -10.42
C PRO A 94 10.82 -2.18 -10.97
N PHE A 95 9.95 -2.77 -10.14
CA PHE A 95 8.62 -3.25 -10.53
C PHE A 95 7.47 -2.40 -9.96
N GLU A 96 7.77 -1.14 -9.62
CA GLU A 96 6.80 -0.24 -9.02
C GLU A 96 5.67 0.15 -9.98
N HIS A 97 4.51 0.39 -9.37
CA HIS A 97 3.36 0.95 -10.09
C HIS A 97 3.59 2.43 -10.46
N ASN A 98 2.95 2.88 -11.55
CA ASN A 98 3.00 4.28 -12.00
C ASN A 98 2.64 5.32 -10.93
N ALA A 99 1.83 4.96 -9.94
CA ALA A 99 1.51 5.84 -8.81
C ALA A 99 2.73 6.23 -7.98
N VAL A 100 3.73 5.35 -7.89
CA VAL A 100 5.01 5.60 -7.23
C VAL A 100 5.97 6.33 -8.17
N THR A 101 6.22 5.74 -9.35
CA THR A 101 7.27 6.25 -10.26
C THR A 101 6.98 7.64 -10.79
N ARG A 102 5.72 7.97 -11.15
CA ARG A 102 5.34 9.32 -11.62
C ARG A 102 5.47 10.36 -10.52
N THR A 103 5.06 10.03 -9.31
CA THR A 103 5.18 10.92 -8.16
C THR A 103 6.65 11.23 -7.88
N LEU A 104 7.49 10.21 -7.83
CA LEU A 104 8.93 10.39 -7.58
C LEU A 104 9.62 11.14 -8.71
N HIS A 105 9.29 10.86 -9.96
CA HIS A 105 9.84 11.59 -11.11
C HIS A 105 9.54 13.09 -11.03
N HIS A 106 8.35 13.48 -10.57
CA HIS A 106 8.01 14.89 -10.34
C HIS A 106 8.99 15.53 -9.32
N TYR A 107 9.22 14.90 -8.18
CA TYR A 107 10.13 15.44 -7.16
C TYR A 107 11.59 15.41 -7.58
N GLU A 108 12.00 14.41 -8.35
CA GLU A 108 13.34 14.32 -8.90
C GLU A 108 13.62 15.46 -9.90
N THR A 109 12.66 15.77 -10.79
CA THR A 109 12.78 16.91 -11.72
C THR A 109 12.84 18.26 -11.02
N MET A 110 12.26 18.37 -9.83
CA MET A 110 12.37 19.57 -8.98
C MET A 110 13.67 19.62 -8.17
N GLY A 111 14.53 18.60 -8.26
CA GLY A 111 15.76 18.50 -7.45
C GLY A 111 15.49 18.23 -5.96
N LEU A 112 14.31 17.77 -5.60
CA LEU A 112 13.90 17.53 -4.22
C LEU A 112 14.12 16.07 -3.75
N GLY A 113 14.62 15.20 -4.62
CA GLY A 113 14.95 13.81 -4.30
C GLY A 113 15.80 13.18 -5.38
N LYS A 114 16.49 12.10 -5.02
CA LYS A 114 17.22 11.20 -5.92
C LYS A 114 16.56 9.83 -5.83
N VAL A 115 16.15 9.30 -6.96
CA VAL A 115 15.53 7.98 -7.05
C VAL A 115 16.57 6.96 -7.51
N VAL A 116 16.63 5.84 -6.82
CA VAL A 116 17.55 4.74 -7.11
C VAL A 116 16.78 3.43 -7.15
N GLU A 117 16.91 2.67 -8.22
CA GLU A 117 16.31 1.34 -8.30
C GLU A 117 17.12 0.32 -7.50
N LEU A 118 16.43 -0.53 -6.74
CA LEU A 118 17.00 -1.68 -6.06
C LEU A 118 17.51 -2.68 -7.07
N THR A 119 18.70 -3.22 -6.84
CA THR A 119 19.34 -4.15 -7.78
C THR A 119 18.62 -5.49 -7.81
N VAL A 120 18.29 -5.93 -9.01
CA VAL A 120 17.85 -7.29 -9.33
C VAL A 120 18.86 -7.97 -10.28
N ASN A 121 18.91 -9.30 -10.25
CA ASN A 121 19.72 -10.10 -11.16
C ASN A 121 18.99 -10.32 -12.51
N LYS A 122 19.62 -11.09 -13.41
CA LYS A 122 19.04 -11.40 -14.73
C LYS A 122 17.75 -12.23 -14.67
N ASP A 123 17.53 -12.95 -13.57
CA ASP A 123 16.35 -13.77 -13.33
C ASP A 123 15.27 -12.99 -12.56
N LEU A 124 15.40 -11.66 -12.49
CA LEU A 124 14.51 -10.72 -11.81
C LEU A 124 14.43 -10.92 -10.29
N CYS A 125 15.36 -11.67 -9.69
CA CYS A 125 15.44 -11.83 -8.24
C CYS A 125 16.21 -10.66 -7.61
N TYR A 126 15.74 -10.17 -6.45
CA TYR A 126 16.44 -9.13 -5.70
C TYR A 126 17.80 -9.63 -5.19
N ASP A 127 18.84 -8.86 -5.42
CA ASP A 127 20.20 -9.15 -4.96
C ASP A 127 20.47 -8.39 -3.65
N ILE A 128 20.15 -9.02 -2.52
CA ILE A 128 20.24 -8.40 -1.19
C ILE A 128 21.65 -7.91 -0.87
N GLN A 129 22.70 -8.60 -1.34
CA GLN A 129 24.09 -8.18 -1.11
C GLN A 129 24.42 -6.90 -1.90
N ARG A 130 23.96 -6.81 -3.15
CA ARG A 130 24.13 -5.59 -3.93
C ARG A 130 23.27 -4.45 -3.43
N ILE A 131 22.06 -4.73 -2.94
CA ILE A 131 21.20 -3.72 -2.29
C ILE A 131 21.90 -3.18 -1.04
N ARG A 132 22.51 -4.05 -0.21
CA ARG A 132 23.32 -3.59 0.93
C ARG A 132 24.46 -2.67 0.48
N PHE A 133 25.19 -3.06 -0.56
CA PHE A 133 26.26 -2.21 -1.11
C PHE A 133 25.72 -0.86 -1.64
N GLN A 134 24.52 -0.83 -2.24
CA GLN A 134 23.88 0.43 -2.63
C GLN A 134 23.61 1.32 -1.39
N PHE A 135 23.09 0.73 -0.30
CA PHE A 135 22.78 1.45 0.93
C PHE A 135 24.02 1.93 1.68
N ASP A 136 25.11 1.15 1.66
CA ASP A 136 26.42 1.54 2.21
C ASP A 136 27.00 2.77 1.49
N ASN A 137 26.86 2.82 0.16
CA ASN A 137 27.34 3.94 -0.66
C ASN A 137 26.46 5.18 -0.53
N THR A 138 25.16 5.02 -0.44
CA THR A 138 24.21 6.12 -0.31
C THR A 138 23.07 5.64 0.59
N LYS A 139 23.08 6.12 1.83
CA LYS A 139 22.10 5.75 2.83
C LYS A 139 20.68 6.07 2.35
N PRO A 140 19.72 5.12 2.39
CA PRO A 140 18.34 5.38 2.05
C PRO A 140 17.63 6.20 3.14
N ASP A 141 16.82 7.17 2.74
CA ASP A 141 15.85 7.83 3.63
C ASP A 141 14.49 7.12 3.56
N LEU A 142 14.15 6.59 2.39
CA LEU A 142 12.90 5.86 2.13
C LEU A 142 13.17 4.70 1.19
N VAL A 143 12.62 3.53 1.51
CA VAL A 143 12.60 2.36 0.62
C VAL A 143 11.15 1.99 0.31
N ILE A 144 10.78 1.99 -0.97
CA ILE A 144 9.44 1.67 -1.47
C ILE A 144 9.51 0.36 -2.24
N VAL A 145 8.62 -0.57 -1.93
CA VAL A 145 8.56 -1.86 -2.64
C VAL A 145 7.10 -2.24 -2.91
N SER A 146 6.76 -2.47 -4.18
CA SER A 146 5.55 -3.20 -4.53
C SER A 146 5.70 -4.66 -4.13
N HIS A 147 4.82 -5.15 -3.25
CA HIS A 147 4.85 -6.53 -2.75
C HIS A 147 4.71 -7.56 -3.87
N ALA A 148 3.85 -7.26 -4.86
CA ALA A 148 3.84 -7.99 -6.12
C ALA A 148 3.60 -7.06 -7.31
N SER A 149 4.31 -7.34 -8.41
CA SER A 149 4.13 -6.60 -9.66
C SER A 149 2.77 -6.88 -10.28
N ASN A 150 2.04 -5.84 -10.62
CA ASN A 150 0.77 -5.94 -11.34
C ASN A 150 0.93 -6.38 -12.81
N VAL A 151 2.16 -6.41 -13.33
CA VAL A 151 2.46 -6.74 -14.73
C VAL A 151 2.95 -8.18 -14.87
N ILE A 152 3.91 -8.59 -14.04
CA ILE A 152 4.57 -9.89 -14.18
C ILE A 152 4.26 -10.85 -13.03
N GLY A 153 3.54 -10.40 -11.98
CA GLY A 153 3.15 -11.24 -10.85
C GLY A 153 4.31 -11.64 -9.92
N LEU A 154 5.51 -11.07 -10.11
CA LEU A 154 6.65 -11.33 -9.25
C LEU A 154 6.36 -10.83 -7.82
N VAL A 155 6.55 -11.69 -6.83
CA VAL A 155 6.44 -11.34 -5.40
C VAL A 155 7.83 -10.98 -4.87
N ALA A 156 7.96 -9.81 -4.26
CA ALA A 156 9.22 -9.31 -3.71
C ALA A 156 9.47 -9.89 -2.30
N PRO A 157 10.73 -10.15 -1.91
CA PRO A 157 11.12 -10.57 -0.57
C PRO A 157 11.16 -9.35 0.37
N VAL A 158 9.98 -8.76 0.62
CA VAL A 158 9.85 -7.46 1.31
C VAL A 158 10.39 -7.48 2.74
N GLU A 159 10.28 -8.62 3.43
CA GLU A 159 10.82 -8.72 4.80
C GLU A 159 12.35 -8.60 4.82
N GLU A 160 13.04 -9.25 3.88
CA GLU A 160 14.51 -9.16 3.78
C GLU A 160 14.95 -7.74 3.42
N ILE A 161 14.30 -7.14 2.42
CA ILE A 161 14.61 -5.77 1.95
C ILE A 161 14.37 -4.75 3.07
N PHE A 162 13.23 -4.84 3.76
CA PHE A 162 12.88 -3.86 4.79
C PHE A 162 13.65 -4.09 6.10
N THR A 163 13.99 -5.33 6.44
CA THR A 163 14.94 -5.61 7.54
C THR A 163 16.27 -4.93 7.27
N LEU A 164 16.79 -5.09 6.05
CA LEU A 164 18.01 -4.40 5.64
C LEU A 164 17.85 -2.87 5.70
N ALA A 165 16.74 -2.32 5.20
CA ALA A 165 16.48 -0.87 5.24
C ALA A 165 16.47 -0.33 6.68
N LYS A 166 15.95 -1.10 7.64
CA LYS A 166 15.93 -0.72 9.07
C LYS A 166 17.31 -0.67 9.70
N GLU A 167 18.28 -1.47 9.25
CA GLU A 167 19.67 -1.35 9.69
C GLU A 167 20.25 0.04 9.36
N PHE A 168 19.75 0.68 8.31
CA PHE A 168 20.13 2.04 7.89
C PHE A 168 19.20 3.13 8.44
N HIS A 169 18.25 2.79 9.32
CA HIS A 169 17.22 3.68 9.87
C HIS A 169 16.36 4.35 8.80
N SER A 170 16.13 3.66 7.69
CA SER A 170 15.25 4.13 6.62
C SER A 170 13.77 3.96 6.96
N LEU A 171 12.93 4.85 6.44
CA LEU A 171 11.49 4.60 6.36
C LEU A 171 11.19 3.56 5.28
N THR A 172 10.10 2.82 5.47
CA THR A 172 9.67 1.77 4.55
C THR A 172 8.22 1.96 4.14
N LEU A 173 7.94 1.80 2.86
CA LEU A 173 6.59 1.90 2.28
C LEU A 173 6.33 0.68 1.40
N LEU A 174 5.33 -0.12 1.79
CA LEU A 174 4.89 -1.31 1.07
C LEU A 174 3.65 -1.00 0.25
N ASP A 175 3.71 -1.22 -1.08
CA ASP A 175 2.51 -1.25 -1.93
C ASP A 175 1.98 -2.69 -2.01
N MET A 176 0.88 -2.94 -1.31
CA MET A 176 0.18 -4.22 -1.26
C MET A 176 -1.07 -4.23 -2.17
N ALA A 177 -1.18 -3.36 -3.15
CA ALA A 177 -2.37 -3.26 -4.01
C ALA A 177 -2.72 -4.58 -4.72
N GLN A 178 -1.76 -5.48 -4.91
CA GLN A 178 -1.95 -6.79 -5.54
C GLN A 178 -1.93 -7.97 -4.55
N THR A 179 -1.70 -7.74 -3.25
CA THR A 179 -1.38 -8.83 -2.32
C THR A 179 -2.13 -8.80 -1.00
N ALA A 180 -2.71 -7.65 -0.60
CA ALA A 180 -3.42 -7.52 0.68
C ALA A 180 -4.52 -8.59 0.82
N GLY A 181 -4.43 -9.43 1.88
CA GLY A 181 -5.35 -10.54 2.10
C GLY A 181 -5.21 -11.74 1.16
N LEU A 182 -4.28 -11.69 0.19
CA LEU A 182 -4.01 -12.80 -0.75
C LEU A 182 -2.69 -13.48 -0.47
N VAL A 183 -1.66 -12.70 -0.17
CA VAL A 183 -0.34 -13.19 0.24
C VAL A 183 -0.17 -12.86 1.71
N ASP A 184 0.16 -13.88 2.51
CA ASP A 184 0.38 -13.68 3.94
C ASP A 184 1.57 -12.74 4.20
N CYS A 185 1.34 -11.70 5.00
CA CYS A 185 2.34 -10.70 5.33
C CYS A 185 1.96 -10.03 6.66
N ASP A 186 2.78 -10.24 7.67
CA ASP A 186 2.60 -9.62 8.99
C ASP A 186 3.13 -8.17 8.97
N ILE A 187 2.26 -7.23 8.61
CA ILE A 187 2.61 -5.81 8.60
C ILE A 187 2.61 -5.18 10.01
N GLY A 188 2.32 -5.95 11.06
CA GLY A 188 2.53 -5.54 12.45
C GLY A 188 4.00 -5.44 12.85
N LYS A 189 4.91 -6.11 12.13
CA LYS A 189 6.35 -6.04 12.38
C LYS A 189 6.87 -4.59 12.26
N ASP A 190 7.85 -4.25 13.09
CA ASP A 190 8.45 -2.89 13.11
C ASP A 190 9.25 -2.52 11.86
N ILE A 191 9.41 -3.47 10.94
CA ILE A 191 10.05 -3.21 9.65
C ILE A 191 9.12 -2.49 8.65
N PHE A 192 7.82 -2.42 8.91
CA PHE A 192 6.83 -1.76 8.05
C PHE A 192 6.34 -0.45 8.69
N ASP A 193 6.77 0.72 8.17
CA ASP A 193 6.24 2.01 8.63
C ASP A 193 4.90 2.33 7.97
N PHE A 194 4.80 2.08 6.66
CA PHE A 194 3.58 2.31 5.88
C PHE A 194 3.28 1.11 5.00
N ALA A 195 1.99 0.78 4.88
CA ALA A 195 1.47 -0.16 3.90
C ALA A 195 0.24 0.44 3.22
N VAL A 196 0.18 0.33 1.90
CA VAL A 196 -0.92 0.85 1.08
C VAL A 196 -1.51 -0.27 0.25
N PHE A 197 -2.84 -0.32 0.17
CA PHE A 197 -3.56 -1.30 -0.65
C PHE A 197 -4.88 -0.74 -1.17
N ALA A 198 -5.48 -1.44 -2.13
CA ALA A 198 -6.74 -1.05 -2.74
C ALA A 198 -7.83 -2.06 -2.37
N GLY A 199 -8.88 -1.62 -1.68
CA GLY A 199 -9.97 -2.50 -1.25
C GLY A 199 -10.72 -3.16 -2.39
N HIS A 200 -10.80 -2.53 -3.55
CA HIS A 200 -11.53 -3.05 -4.72
C HIS A 200 -10.81 -4.15 -5.52
N LYS A 201 -9.55 -4.46 -5.17
CA LYS A 201 -8.77 -5.52 -5.80
C LYS A 201 -8.86 -6.81 -4.98
N THR A 202 -7.78 -7.23 -4.35
CA THR A 202 -7.67 -8.50 -3.63
C THR A 202 -8.65 -8.64 -2.46
N LEU A 203 -9.08 -7.53 -1.85
CA LEU A 203 -10.08 -7.53 -0.77
C LEU A 203 -11.53 -7.55 -1.26
N LEU A 204 -11.76 -7.59 -2.58
CA LEU A 204 -13.08 -7.76 -3.21
C LEU A 204 -14.07 -6.63 -2.89
N GLY A 205 -13.64 -5.54 -2.29
CA GLY A 205 -14.48 -4.40 -1.91
C GLY A 205 -14.96 -3.56 -3.10
N PRO A 206 -15.82 -2.57 -2.87
CA PRO A 206 -16.24 -1.64 -3.92
C PRO A 206 -15.08 -0.78 -4.42
N THR A 207 -15.23 -0.20 -5.61
CA THR A 207 -14.30 0.80 -6.14
C THR A 207 -14.40 2.11 -5.34
N GLY A 208 -13.28 2.80 -5.18
CA GLY A 208 -13.24 4.07 -4.45
C GLY A 208 -12.77 3.95 -2.99
N ILE A 209 -12.21 2.77 -2.66
CA ILE A 209 -11.55 2.51 -1.37
C ILE A 209 -10.21 1.85 -1.62
#